data_ecdd548c746da18c54639cc69619bca9
#
_entry.id   ecdd548c746da18c54639cc69619bca9
#
_cell.length_a   1.000
_cell.length_b   1.000
_cell.length_c   1.000
_cell.angle_alpha   90.00
_cell.angle_beta   90.00
_cell.angle_gamma   90.00
#
_symmetry.space_group_name_H-M   'P 1'
#
loop_
_entity.id
_entity.type
_entity.pdbx_description
1 polymer ?
#
loop_
_entity_poly.entity_id
_entity_poly.type
_entity_poly.pdbx_seq_one_letter_code
_entity_poly.pdbx_strand_id
1 'polypeptide(L)'
;KSDRLGFGLGCIDDRGEPHPMGTLHALQREQYWFAARVPIRSKLTDGLPAFLQDLRPQGFVGRSVPLRYPELGLPERINSWDDSDALRYLVRRGEDGIGNILMGEESLNRYMQQVRAPVSVIAQHDQAVEFEKLAERAIAGEQAGSSAGGEHPKFTCVIDRGGAPHHVLVKFSPAGDDPVSRRWSDLLIAEHLAMSVLTNSGVSSARTSVLANGRRVFLVSERFDRTGLFGRKGVISLAAVDDELIGGRKGWIHAGKALLALKKITVS
;
A
#
# COMPACT_ATOMS: atom_id res chain seq x y z
N LYS A 1 -17.18 10.70 32.02
CA LYS A 1 -16.48 9.62 31.26
C LYS A 1 -16.40 10.12 29.82
N SER A 2 -15.25 10.58 29.38
CA SER A 2 -15.00 10.93 27.98
C SER A 2 -15.04 9.62 27.21
N ASP A 3 -15.98 9.47 26.27
CA ASP A 3 -16.03 8.36 25.33
C ASP A 3 -14.76 8.39 24.48
N ARG A 4 -13.78 7.60 24.86
CA ARG A 4 -12.56 7.43 24.09
C ARG A 4 -12.91 6.58 22.86
N LEU A 5 -12.82 7.18 21.69
CA LEU A 5 -13.00 6.44 20.44
C LEU A 5 -11.88 5.38 20.34
N GLY A 6 -12.27 4.12 20.36
CA GLY A 6 -11.35 3.00 20.22
C GLY A 6 -11.56 2.28 18.89
N PHE A 7 -10.47 1.99 18.18
CA PHE A 7 -10.48 1.28 16.90
C PHE A 7 -9.75 -0.04 17.03
N GLY A 8 -10.43 -1.15 16.77
CA GLY A 8 -9.82 -2.47 16.74
C GLY A 8 -8.77 -2.56 15.62
N LEU A 9 -7.61 -3.13 15.95
CA LEU A 9 -6.57 -3.47 14.98
C LEU A 9 -6.39 -4.98 14.91
N GLY A 10 -6.24 -5.48 13.68
CA GLY A 10 -5.85 -6.85 13.40
C GLY A 10 -4.79 -6.92 12.32
N CYS A 11 -4.14 -8.06 12.22
CA CYS A 11 -3.27 -8.39 11.08
C CYS A 11 -3.81 -9.63 10.37
N ILE A 12 -3.57 -9.67 9.07
CA ILE A 12 -3.85 -10.84 8.24
C ILE A 12 -2.56 -11.63 8.11
N ASP A 13 -2.60 -12.93 8.33
CA ASP A 13 -1.45 -13.80 8.18
C ASP A 13 -1.19 -14.22 6.72
N ASP A 14 -0.19 -15.07 6.50
CA ASP A 14 0.20 -15.58 5.19
C ASP A 14 -0.81 -16.54 4.56
N ARG A 15 -1.81 -16.98 5.33
CA ARG A 15 -2.93 -17.83 4.89
C ARG A 15 -4.20 -17.03 4.63
N GLY A 16 -4.23 -15.75 5.01
CA GLY A 16 -5.41 -14.88 4.89
C GLY A 16 -6.29 -14.85 6.14
N GLU A 17 -5.84 -15.43 7.26
CA GLU A 17 -6.62 -15.43 8.49
C GLU A 17 -6.39 -14.16 9.31
N PRO A 18 -7.46 -13.53 9.85
CA PRO A 18 -7.33 -12.33 10.67
C PRO A 18 -6.97 -12.67 12.12
N HIS A 19 -5.98 -11.97 12.65
CA HIS A 19 -5.54 -12.07 14.05
C HIS A 19 -5.65 -10.71 14.74
N PRO A 20 -6.28 -10.61 15.93
CA PRO A 20 -6.39 -9.35 16.64
C PRO A 20 -5.05 -8.93 17.25
N MET A 21 -4.67 -7.66 17.01
CA MET A 21 -3.45 -7.05 17.55
C MET A 21 -3.69 -6.21 18.81
N GLY A 22 -4.83 -5.54 18.89
CA GLY A 22 -5.15 -4.63 20.00
C GLY A 22 -6.19 -3.60 19.62
N THR A 23 -6.22 -2.49 20.37
CA THR A 23 -7.10 -1.35 20.13
C THR A 23 -6.32 -0.07 20.15
N LEU A 24 -6.51 0.78 19.14
CA LEU A 24 -5.99 2.13 19.10
C LEU A 24 -7.05 3.08 19.69
N HIS A 25 -6.69 3.79 20.73
CA HIS A 25 -7.54 4.81 21.35
C HIS A 25 -7.05 6.21 20.95
N ALA A 26 -7.91 6.98 20.31
CA ALA A 26 -7.67 8.39 20.09
C ALA A 26 -7.84 9.14 21.42
N LEU A 27 -6.85 9.96 21.76
CA LEU A 27 -6.82 10.80 22.96
C LEU A 27 -6.93 12.27 22.57
N GLN A 28 -6.85 13.16 23.54
CA GLN A 28 -6.79 14.60 23.27
C GLN A 28 -5.43 15.00 22.68
N ARG A 29 -5.38 16.14 21.94
CA ARG A 29 -4.15 16.72 21.36
C ARG A 29 -3.40 15.79 20.40
N GLU A 30 -4.14 15.05 19.54
CA GLU A 30 -3.55 14.15 18.54
C GLU A 30 -2.64 13.06 19.13
N GLN A 31 -2.88 12.67 20.35
CA GLN A 31 -2.20 11.54 20.98
C GLN A 31 -3.00 10.27 20.78
N TYR A 32 -2.29 9.15 20.69
CA TYR A 32 -2.89 7.83 20.51
C TYR A 32 -2.29 6.84 21.49
N TRP A 33 -3.17 6.05 22.12
CA TRP A 33 -2.77 4.93 22.95
C TRP A 33 -3.10 3.63 22.25
N PHE A 34 -2.06 2.90 21.87
CA PHE A 34 -2.22 1.54 21.36
C PHE A 34 -2.21 0.56 22.52
N ALA A 35 -3.38 0.05 22.88
CA ALA A 35 -3.57 -1.02 23.85
C ALA A 35 -3.36 -2.36 23.14
N ALA A 36 -2.14 -2.85 23.15
CA ALA A 36 -1.74 -4.05 22.43
C ALA A 36 -2.14 -5.33 23.15
N ARG A 37 -2.43 -6.39 22.38
CA ARG A 37 -2.49 -7.77 22.91
C ARG A 37 -1.08 -8.35 23.02
N VAL A 38 -0.88 -9.21 24.04
CA VAL A 38 0.38 -9.96 24.21
C VAL A 38 0.63 -10.82 22.96
N PRO A 39 1.86 -10.88 22.43
CA PRO A 39 3.14 -10.38 23.00
C PRO A 39 3.53 -8.94 22.59
N ILE A 40 2.68 -8.22 21.90
CA ILE A 40 2.97 -6.85 21.44
C ILE A 40 2.97 -5.91 22.64
N ARG A 41 3.83 -4.89 22.63
CA ARG A 41 3.86 -3.88 23.68
C ARG A 41 2.91 -2.73 23.38
N SER A 42 2.14 -2.34 24.39
CA SER A 42 1.32 -1.12 24.33
C SER A 42 2.20 0.12 24.29
N LYS A 43 1.75 1.16 23.57
CA LYS A 43 2.52 2.39 23.37
C LYS A 43 1.61 3.62 23.29
N LEU A 44 2.07 4.72 23.88
CA LEU A 44 1.55 6.08 23.66
C LEU A 44 2.38 6.74 22.56
N THR A 45 1.72 7.39 21.61
CA THR A 45 2.38 8.14 20.53
C THR A 45 1.76 9.52 20.37
N ASP A 46 2.60 10.49 19.97
CA ASP A 46 2.15 11.77 19.43
C ASP A 46 1.97 11.56 17.91
N GLY A 47 0.75 11.73 17.41
CA GLY A 47 0.35 11.33 16.08
C GLY A 47 0.13 9.82 15.94
N LEU A 48 -0.28 9.40 14.74
CA LEU A 48 -0.51 7.98 14.44
C LEU A 48 0.77 7.16 14.63
N PRO A 49 0.68 5.95 15.22
CA PRO A 49 1.82 5.04 15.33
C PRO A 49 2.52 4.80 13.98
N ALA A 50 3.84 4.67 14.00
CA ALA A 50 4.65 4.53 12.77
C ALA A 50 4.17 3.39 11.86
N PHE A 51 3.73 2.27 12.42
CA PHE A 51 3.21 1.15 11.64
C PHE A 51 1.88 1.42 10.90
N LEU A 52 1.21 2.56 11.18
CA LEU A 52 0.03 3.02 10.45
C LEU A 52 0.34 4.13 9.44
N GLN A 53 1.53 4.72 9.48
CA GLN A 53 1.89 5.83 8.59
C GLN A 53 1.88 5.43 7.11
N ASP A 54 2.38 4.25 6.80
CA ASP A 54 2.42 3.72 5.43
C ASP A 54 1.03 3.35 4.88
N LEU A 55 0.03 3.22 5.76
CA LEU A 55 -1.35 2.92 5.36
C LEU A 55 -2.12 4.17 4.94
N ARG A 56 -1.62 5.37 5.26
CA ARG A 56 -2.26 6.64 4.85
C ARG A 56 -2.32 6.71 3.33
N PRO A 57 -3.48 7.00 2.72
CA PRO A 57 -3.55 7.25 1.29
C PRO A 57 -2.64 8.41 0.90
N GLN A 58 -1.87 8.23 -0.17
CA GLN A 58 -0.90 9.22 -0.64
C GLN A 58 -0.85 9.27 -2.17
N GLY A 59 -0.34 10.37 -2.74
CA GLY A 59 -0.06 10.51 -4.15
C GLY A 59 -1.30 10.28 -5.03
N PHE A 60 -1.12 9.59 -6.14
CA PHE A 60 -2.19 9.33 -7.12
C PHE A 60 -3.42 8.66 -6.50
N VAL A 61 -3.20 7.59 -5.71
CA VAL A 61 -4.30 6.85 -5.06
C VAL A 61 -5.03 7.72 -4.03
N GLY A 62 -4.28 8.46 -3.21
CA GLY A 62 -4.88 9.34 -2.20
C GLY A 62 -5.79 10.41 -2.79
N ARG A 63 -5.41 10.99 -3.93
CA ARG A 63 -6.24 12.02 -4.60
C ARG A 63 -7.57 11.50 -5.12
N SER A 64 -7.68 10.21 -5.43
CA SER A 64 -8.94 9.61 -5.89
C SER A 64 -9.91 9.28 -4.76
N VAL A 65 -9.44 9.19 -3.52
CA VAL A 65 -10.25 8.74 -2.37
C VAL A 65 -11.48 9.62 -2.12
N PRO A 66 -11.40 10.96 -2.06
CA PRO A 66 -12.59 11.79 -1.79
C PRO A 66 -13.66 11.68 -2.87
N LEU A 67 -13.26 11.54 -4.14
CA LEU A 67 -14.18 11.35 -5.27
C LEU A 67 -14.83 9.97 -5.22
N ARG A 68 -14.07 8.96 -4.86
CA ARG A 68 -14.52 7.57 -4.83
C ARG A 68 -15.42 7.26 -3.64
N TYR A 69 -15.20 7.92 -2.51
CA TYR A 69 -15.88 7.69 -1.25
C TYR A 69 -16.42 8.99 -0.65
N PRO A 70 -17.34 9.69 -1.36
CA PRO A 70 -17.89 10.97 -0.90
C PRO A 70 -18.61 10.86 0.45
N GLU A 71 -19.11 9.65 0.78
CA GLU A 71 -19.76 9.36 2.05
C GLU A 71 -18.85 9.44 3.27
N LEU A 72 -17.51 9.47 3.04
CA LEU A 72 -16.55 9.66 4.13
C LEU A 72 -16.42 11.12 4.56
N GLY A 73 -16.89 12.08 3.74
CA GLY A 73 -16.79 13.51 4.03
C GLY A 73 -15.35 13.98 4.23
N LEU A 74 -14.39 13.42 3.45
CA LEU A 74 -12.98 13.75 3.53
C LEU A 74 -12.66 15.01 2.72
N PRO A 75 -11.66 15.82 3.14
CA PRO A 75 -11.22 16.96 2.35
C PRO A 75 -10.77 16.52 0.95
N GLU A 76 -11.09 17.31 -0.07
CA GLU A 76 -10.71 17.02 -1.46
C GLU A 76 -9.19 16.92 -1.67
N ARG A 77 -8.44 17.74 -0.92
CA ARG A 77 -6.98 17.78 -1.03
C ARG A 77 -6.35 16.85 0.01
N ILE A 78 -5.76 15.76 -0.45
CA ILE A 78 -5.09 14.78 0.40
C ILE A 78 -4.03 15.41 1.33
N ASN A 79 -3.36 16.47 0.90
CA ASN A 79 -2.34 17.16 1.69
C ASN A 79 -2.92 17.96 2.88
N SER A 80 -4.24 18.17 2.94
CA SER A 80 -4.91 18.80 4.06
C SER A 80 -5.46 17.80 5.08
N TRP A 81 -5.28 16.50 4.84
CA TRP A 81 -5.77 15.49 5.76
C TRP A 81 -4.95 15.45 7.04
N ASP A 82 -5.62 15.48 8.15
CA ASP A 82 -5.06 15.18 9.46
C ASP A 82 -5.13 13.68 9.79
N ASP A 83 -4.72 13.32 10.98
CA ASP A 83 -4.75 11.93 11.45
C ASP A 83 -6.18 11.40 11.58
N SER A 84 -7.16 12.26 11.89
CA SER A 84 -8.56 11.85 12.00
C SER A 84 -9.16 11.49 10.64
N ASP A 85 -8.79 12.23 9.58
CA ASP A 85 -9.19 11.93 8.22
C ASP A 85 -8.60 10.61 7.73
N ALA A 86 -7.31 10.40 8.01
CA ALA A 86 -6.64 9.14 7.70
C ALA A 86 -7.30 7.96 8.44
N LEU A 87 -7.59 8.10 9.73
CA LEU A 87 -8.30 7.08 10.51
C LEU A 87 -9.68 6.80 9.96
N ARG A 88 -10.45 7.83 9.59
CA ARG A 88 -11.79 7.68 8.99
C ARG A 88 -11.75 6.82 7.73
N TYR A 89 -10.74 7.05 6.88
CA TYR A 89 -10.51 6.22 5.71
C TYR A 89 -10.13 4.79 6.09
N LEU A 90 -9.10 4.61 6.95
CA LEU A 90 -8.55 3.31 7.31
C LEU A 90 -9.59 2.39 7.96
N VAL A 91 -10.44 2.94 8.82
CA VAL A 91 -11.49 2.17 9.52
C VAL A 91 -12.56 1.68 8.56
N ARG A 92 -12.87 2.46 7.51
CA ARG A 92 -13.99 2.17 6.60
C ARG A 92 -13.58 1.57 5.26
N ARG A 93 -12.36 1.86 4.77
CA ARG A 93 -11.89 1.53 3.41
C ARG A 93 -10.43 1.08 3.37
N GLY A 94 -9.87 0.68 4.51
CA GLY A 94 -8.47 0.26 4.61
C GLY A 94 -8.20 -1.19 4.21
N GLU A 95 -9.19 -1.93 3.70
CA GLU A 95 -9.11 -3.36 3.44
C GLU A 95 -8.05 -3.78 2.41
N ASP A 96 -7.66 -2.91 1.48
CA ASP A 96 -6.61 -3.19 0.48
C ASP A 96 -5.34 -2.35 0.69
N GLY A 97 -5.07 -1.95 1.92
CA GLY A 97 -3.83 -1.24 2.27
C GLY A 97 -2.56 -2.05 1.96
N ILE A 98 -1.40 -1.37 2.01
CA ILE A 98 -0.10 -2.04 1.96
C ILE A 98 0.11 -2.84 3.26
N GLY A 99 0.83 -3.97 3.14
CA GLY A 99 1.10 -4.83 4.29
C GLY A 99 -0.13 -5.62 4.74
N ASN A 100 -0.16 -5.95 6.03
CA ASN A 100 -1.11 -6.91 6.57
C ASN A 100 -2.01 -6.35 7.70
N ILE A 101 -1.89 -5.06 8.04
CA ILE A 101 -2.69 -4.46 9.12
C ILE A 101 -4.04 -4.01 8.58
N LEU A 102 -5.10 -4.33 9.31
CA LEU A 102 -6.44 -3.83 9.12
C LEU A 102 -6.91 -3.09 10.37
N MET A 103 -7.64 -2.00 10.16
CA MET A 103 -8.21 -1.18 11.22
C MET A 103 -9.72 -1.08 11.10
N GLY A 104 -10.40 -1.29 12.22
CA GLY A 104 -11.84 -1.16 12.33
C GLY A 104 -12.61 -2.37 11.80
N GLU A 105 -13.85 -2.48 12.28
CA GLU A 105 -14.74 -3.59 11.94
C GLU A 105 -15.21 -3.53 10.47
N GLU A 106 -15.47 -2.33 9.95
CA GLU A 106 -15.94 -2.19 8.57
C GLU A 106 -14.86 -2.66 7.55
N SER A 107 -13.60 -2.28 7.71
CA SER A 107 -12.50 -2.75 6.86
C SER A 107 -12.29 -4.25 6.98
N LEU A 108 -12.39 -4.82 8.19
CA LEU A 108 -12.30 -6.25 8.40
C LEU A 108 -13.46 -6.99 7.70
N ASN A 109 -14.69 -6.51 7.86
CA ASN A 109 -15.84 -7.11 7.21
C ASN A 109 -15.75 -7.08 5.67
N ARG A 110 -15.24 -5.98 5.09
CA ARG A 110 -14.99 -5.88 3.64
C ARG A 110 -13.92 -6.88 3.19
N TYR A 111 -12.84 -7.00 3.94
CA TYR A 111 -11.83 -8.01 3.67
C TYR A 111 -12.45 -9.43 3.68
N MET A 112 -13.22 -9.77 4.70
CA MET A 112 -13.89 -11.06 4.79
C MET A 112 -14.90 -11.29 3.67
N GLN A 113 -15.56 -10.24 3.17
CA GLN A 113 -16.42 -10.33 1.98
C GLN A 113 -15.58 -10.61 0.72
N GLN A 114 -14.43 -9.96 0.56
CA GLN A 114 -13.51 -10.24 -0.56
C GLN A 114 -12.99 -11.68 -0.55
N VAL A 115 -12.65 -12.22 0.63
CA VAL A 115 -12.22 -13.62 0.79
C VAL A 115 -13.29 -14.61 0.34
N ARG A 116 -14.56 -14.27 0.52
CA ARG A 116 -15.71 -15.12 0.14
C ARG A 116 -16.16 -14.93 -1.31
N ALA A 117 -15.78 -13.83 -1.93
CA ALA A 117 -16.15 -13.52 -3.30
C ALA A 117 -15.22 -14.20 -4.31
N PRO A 118 -15.70 -14.53 -5.52
CA PRO A 118 -14.83 -14.97 -6.59
C PRO A 118 -13.77 -13.90 -6.91
N VAL A 119 -12.51 -14.29 -6.97
CA VAL A 119 -11.42 -13.39 -7.37
C VAL A 119 -11.32 -13.36 -8.89
N SER A 120 -11.39 -12.18 -9.47
CA SER A 120 -11.11 -11.99 -10.89
C SER A 120 -9.61 -12.10 -11.13
N VAL A 121 -9.18 -13.16 -11.78
CA VAL A 121 -7.79 -13.38 -12.18
C VAL A 121 -7.67 -13.12 -13.68
N ILE A 122 -6.84 -12.16 -14.07
CA ILE A 122 -6.65 -11.77 -15.47
C ILE A 122 -5.67 -12.76 -16.12
N ALA A 123 -6.14 -13.49 -17.13
CA ALA A 123 -5.31 -14.40 -17.88
C ALA A 123 -4.20 -13.65 -18.66
N GLN A 124 -3.07 -14.31 -18.91
CA GLN A 124 -1.92 -13.66 -19.53
C GLN A 124 -2.24 -13.03 -20.89
N HIS A 125 -3.06 -13.69 -21.69
CA HIS A 125 -3.44 -13.22 -23.04
C HIS A 125 -4.42 -12.04 -23.01
N ASP A 126 -5.15 -11.83 -21.90
CA ASP A 126 -6.11 -10.75 -21.72
C ASP A 126 -5.50 -9.48 -21.11
N GLN A 127 -4.28 -9.56 -20.56
CA GLN A 127 -3.68 -8.47 -19.79
C GLN A 127 -3.65 -7.14 -20.57
N ALA A 128 -3.32 -7.16 -21.86
CA ALA A 128 -3.24 -5.93 -22.66
C ALA A 128 -4.57 -5.18 -22.75
N VAL A 129 -5.68 -5.93 -22.86
CA VAL A 129 -7.04 -5.37 -22.97
C VAL A 129 -7.56 -4.96 -21.58
N GLU A 130 -7.41 -5.84 -20.60
CA GLU A 130 -7.93 -5.58 -19.25
C GLU A 130 -7.15 -4.47 -18.55
N PHE A 131 -5.84 -4.36 -18.75
CA PHE A 131 -5.04 -3.25 -18.20
C PHE A 131 -5.44 -1.90 -18.77
N GLU A 132 -5.80 -1.83 -20.05
CA GLU A 132 -6.31 -0.58 -20.63
C GLU A 132 -7.62 -0.15 -19.95
N LYS A 133 -8.58 -1.08 -19.77
CA LYS A 133 -9.83 -0.82 -19.07
C LYS A 133 -9.59 -0.36 -17.63
N LEU A 134 -8.68 -1.04 -16.91
CA LEU A 134 -8.32 -0.70 -15.54
C LEU A 134 -7.63 0.67 -15.43
N ALA A 135 -6.79 1.02 -16.42
CA ALA A 135 -6.14 2.33 -16.48
C ALA A 135 -7.17 3.46 -16.68
N GLU A 136 -8.12 3.29 -17.62
CA GLU A 136 -9.19 4.27 -17.84
C GLU A 136 -10.04 4.45 -16.57
N ARG A 137 -10.41 3.36 -15.90
CA ARG A 137 -11.16 3.41 -14.63
C ARG A 137 -10.35 4.08 -13.51
N ALA A 138 -9.04 3.85 -13.45
CA ALA A 138 -8.17 4.49 -12.47
C ALA A 138 -8.07 6.00 -12.71
N ILE A 139 -7.99 6.44 -13.97
CA ILE A 139 -8.00 7.85 -14.35
C ILE A 139 -9.34 8.51 -14.01
N ALA A 140 -10.45 7.82 -14.24
CA ALA A 140 -11.78 8.28 -13.86
C ALA A 140 -12.04 8.33 -12.35
N GLY A 141 -11.09 7.86 -11.51
CA GLY A 141 -11.23 7.79 -10.07
C GLY A 141 -12.07 6.62 -9.56
N GLU A 142 -12.52 5.72 -10.45
CA GLU A 142 -13.38 4.59 -10.11
C GLU A 142 -12.62 3.43 -9.45
N GLN A 143 -11.34 3.27 -9.78
CA GLN A 143 -10.52 2.21 -9.25
C GLN A 143 -9.10 2.71 -8.95
N ALA A 144 -8.80 2.81 -7.67
CA ALA A 144 -7.43 2.83 -7.20
C ALA A 144 -7.33 1.70 -6.18
N GLY A 145 -6.53 0.71 -6.43
CA GLY A 145 -6.18 -0.29 -5.43
C GLY A 145 -5.30 0.34 -4.36
N SER A 146 -4.70 -0.46 -3.54
CA SER A 146 -3.66 -0.21 -2.52
C SER A 146 -3.23 1.24 -2.27
N SER A 147 -3.04 1.61 -1.02
CA SER A 147 -2.46 2.88 -0.56
C SER A 147 -0.98 3.09 -0.94
N ALA A 148 -0.46 2.36 -1.94
CA ALA A 148 0.90 2.54 -2.42
C ALA A 148 1.17 3.99 -2.82
N GLY A 149 2.11 4.65 -2.13
CA GLY A 149 2.48 6.04 -2.36
C GLY A 149 3.02 6.29 -3.78
N GLY A 150 3.27 7.57 -4.09
CA GLY A 150 3.84 8.01 -5.35
C GLY A 150 2.83 8.53 -6.36
N GLU A 151 3.32 9.40 -7.24
CA GLU A 151 2.53 10.22 -8.16
C GLU A 151 2.16 9.53 -9.48
N HIS A 152 2.84 8.45 -9.84
CA HIS A 152 2.52 7.68 -11.04
C HIS A 152 1.10 7.12 -10.99
N PRO A 153 0.31 7.26 -12.07
CA PRO A 153 -0.95 6.56 -12.20
C PRO A 153 -0.77 5.06 -12.08
N LYS A 154 -1.63 4.41 -11.30
CA LYS A 154 -1.52 2.98 -10.99
C LYS A 154 -2.85 2.38 -10.60
N PHE A 155 -2.93 1.05 -10.73
CA PHE A 155 -4.01 0.23 -10.19
C PHE A 155 -3.44 -1.09 -9.65
N THR A 156 -4.25 -1.83 -8.91
CA THR A 156 -3.93 -3.21 -8.48
C THR A 156 -4.89 -4.21 -9.11
N CYS A 157 -4.39 -5.39 -9.40
CA CYS A 157 -5.21 -6.51 -9.87
C CYS A 157 -4.53 -7.84 -9.53
N VAL A 158 -5.21 -8.95 -9.84
CA VAL A 158 -4.65 -10.30 -9.77
C VAL A 158 -4.49 -10.83 -11.18
N ILE A 159 -3.31 -11.31 -11.51
CA ILE A 159 -3.00 -11.90 -12.82
C ILE A 159 -2.66 -13.38 -12.68
N ASP A 160 -2.90 -14.14 -13.73
CA ASP A 160 -2.32 -15.47 -13.87
C ASP A 160 -0.87 -15.35 -14.36
N ARG A 161 0.03 -16.03 -13.67
CA ARG A 161 1.41 -16.24 -14.11
C ARG A 161 1.79 -17.69 -13.90
N GLY A 162 1.85 -18.46 -15.00
CA GLY A 162 2.21 -19.87 -14.96
C GLY A 162 1.21 -20.76 -14.21
N GLY A 163 -0.09 -20.44 -14.29
CA GLY A 163 -1.16 -21.19 -13.64
C GLY A 163 -1.37 -20.84 -12.15
N ALA A 164 -0.70 -19.79 -11.65
CA ALA A 164 -0.85 -19.32 -10.28
C ALA A 164 -1.29 -17.83 -10.23
N PRO A 165 -2.16 -17.46 -9.27
CA PRO A 165 -2.59 -16.09 -9.09
C PRO A 165 -1.51 -15.24 -8.41
N HIS A 166 -1.20 -14.08 -9.00
CA HIS A 166 -0.27 -13.11 -8.45
C HIS A 166 -0.92 -11.75 -8.31
N HIS A 167 -0.86 -11.18 -7.11
CA HIS A 167 -1.23 -9.79 -6.90
C HIS A 167 -0.16 -8.87 -7.47
N VAL A 168 -0.58 -7.91 -8.28
CA VAL A 168 0.33 -6.94 -8.91
C VAL A 168 -0.14 -5.50 -8.69
N LEU A 169 0.83 -4.62 -8.61
CA LEU A 169 0.68 -3.18 -8.76
C LEU A 169 1.11 -2.83 -10.18
N VAL A 170 0.23 -2.21 -10.96
CA VAL A 170 0.50 -1.84 -12.34
C VAL A 170 0.54 -0.32 -12.43
N LYS A 171 1.72 0.23 -12.75
CA LYS A 171 1.89 1.64 -13.12
C LYS A 171 1.74 1.76 -14.63
N PHE A 172 1.20 2.88 -15.11
CA PHE A 172 0.98 3.06 -16.54
C PHE A 172 1.27 4.48 -17.01
N SER A 173 1.68 4.60 -18.29
CA SER A 173 1.89 5.90 -18.94
C SER A 173 0.56 6.51 -19.40
N PRO A 174 0.51 7.83 -19.68
CA PRO A 174 -0.59 8.40 -20.47
C PRO A 174 -0.72 7.68 -21.81
N ALA A 175 -1.91 7.69 -22.40
CA ALA A 175 -2.12 7.19 -23.75
C ALA A 175 -1.62 8.21 -24.76
N GLY A 176 -0.92 7.75 -25.80
CA GLY A 176 -0.46 8.60 -26.89
C GLY A 176 1.04 8.50 -27.17
N ASP A 177 1.47 9.25 -28.16
CA ASP A 177 2.85 9.27 -28.66
C ASP A 177 3.45 10.69 -28.66
N ASP A 178 2.90 11.59 -27.84
CA ASP A 178 3.46 12.90 -27.57
C ASP A 178 4.71 12.83 -26.68
N PRO A 179 5.54 13.89 -26.63
CA PRO A 179 6.78 13.87 -25.85
C PRO A 179 6.57 13.60 -24.35
N VAL A 180 5.43 14.01 -23.77
CA VAL A 180 5.12 13.77 -22.35
C VAL A 180 4.83 12.29 -22.14
N SER A 181 3.95 11.71 -22.95
CA SER A 181 3.59 10.28 -22.89
C SER A 181 4.81 9.39 -23.09
N ARG A 182 5.70 9.72 -24.03
CA ARG A 182 6.98 8.98 -24.22
C ARG A 182 7.86 9.05 -22.99
N ARG A 183 8.04 10.25 -22.42
CA ARG A 183 8.85 10.41 -21.20
C ARG A 183 8.33 9.57 -20.02
N TRP A 184 7.01 9.48 -19.84
CA TRP A 184 6.41 8.62 -18.82
C TRP A 184 6.64 7.14 -19.11
N SER A 185 6.54 6.74 -20.37
CA SER A 185 6.87 5.38 -20.81
C SER A 185 8.32 5.01 -20.51
N ASP A 186 9.25 5.92 -20.86
CA ASP A 186 10.69 5.74 -20.61
C ASP A 186 11.01 5.60 -19.12
N LEU A 187 10.34 6.37 -18.25
CA LEU A 187 10.50 6.26 -16.80
C LEU A 187 10.07 4.89 -16.27
N LEU A 188 8.96 4.33 -16.80
CA LEU A 188 8.50 2.99 -16.40
C LEU A 188 9.46 1.90 -16.87
N ILE A 189 10.01 2.03 -18.07
CA ILE A 189 11.02 1.11 -18.61
C ILE A 189 12.31 1.22 -17.79
N ALA A 190 12.75 2.44 -17.46
CA ALA A 190 13.94 2.66 -16.64
C ALA A 190 13.79 2.06 -15.23
N GLU A 191 12.60 2.16 -14.62
CA GLU A 191 12.31 1.51 -13.34
C GLU A 191 12.44 -0.02 -13.45
N HIS A 192 11.91 -0.63 -14.52
CA HIS A 192 12.07 -2.05 -14.77
C HIS A 192 13.54 -2.47 -14.94
N LEU A 193 14.30 -1.71 -15.71
CA LEU A 193 15.73 -1.96 -15.92
C LEU A 193 16.50 -1.87 -14.59
N ALA A 194 16.22 -0.85 -13.77
CA ALA A 194 16.83 -0.70 -12.45
C ALA A 194 16.57 -1.91 -11.54
N MET A 195 15.31 -2.39 -11.48
CA MET A 195 14.97 -3.60 -10.70
C MET A 195 15.67 -4.84 -11.24
N SER A 196 15.79 -4.97 -12.56
CA SER A 196 16.49 -6.08 -13.21
C SER A 196 17.98 -6.07 -12.88
N VAL A 197 18.63 -4.89 -12.91
CA VAL A 197 20.05 -4.74 -12.52
C VAL A 197 20.26 -5.15 -11.06
N LEU A 198 19.40 -4.68 -10.14
CA LEU A 198 19.50 -5.05 -8.73
C LEU A 198 19.37 -6.57 -8.55
N THR A 199 18.37 -7.19 -9.16
CA THR A 199 18.17 -8.65 -9.09
C THR A 199 19.38 -9.41 -9.63
N ASN A 200 19.93 -9.00 -10.79
CA ASN A 200 21.10 -9.63 -11.39
C ASN A 200 22.39 -9.45 -10.58
N SER A 201 22.41 -8.40 -9.74
CA SER A 201 23.51 -8.13 -8.80
C SER A 201 23.33 -8.83 -7.43
N GLY A 202 22.33 -9.72 -7.30
CA GLY A 202 22.05 -10.44 -6.05
C GLY A 202 21.31 -9.62 -4.99
N VAL A 203 20.87 -8.40 -5.33
CA VAL A 203 20.06 -7.56 -4.42
C VAL A 203 18.58 -7.91 -4.57
N SER A 204 17.94 -8.27 -3.47
CA SER A 204 16.50 -8.54 -3.47
C SER A 204 15.72 -7.29 -3.89
N SER A 205 14.97 -7.39 -4.97
CA SER A 205 14.15 -6.31 -5.52
C SER A 205 12.79 -6.80 -5.97
N ALA A 206 11.87 -5.86 -6.25
CA ALA A 206 10.55 -6.21 -6.76
C ALA A 206 10.65 -6.89 -8.13
N ARG A 207 9.93 -7.98 -8.32
CA ARG A 207 9.81 -8.63 -9.62
C ARG A 207 8.93 -7.77 -10.51
N THR A 208 9.47 -7.36 -11.63
CA THR A 208 8.77 -6.49 -12.58
C THR A 208 8.77 -7.06 -13.98
N SER A 209 7.79 -6.65 -14.78
CA SER A 209 7.75 -6.86 -16.22
C SER A 209 7.13 -5.65 -16.91
N VAL A 210 7.42 -5.46 -18.18
CA VAL A 210 6.84 -4.38 -18.99
C VAL A 210 5.90 -5.00 -20.03
N LEU A 211 4.72 -4.37 -20.18
CA LEU A 211 3.75 -4.68 -21.23
C LEU A 211 3.44 -3.39 -22.00
N ALA A 212 3.49 -3.43 -23.32
CA ALA A 212 3.06 -2.34 -24.17
C ALA A 212 1.91 -2.81 -25.07
N ASN A 213 0.85 -2.01 -25.17
CA ASN A 213 -0.32 -2.31 -26.00
C ASN A 213 -0.47 -1.40 -27.23
N GLY A 214 0.57 -0.64 -27.57
CA GLY A 214 0.56 0.36 -28.65
C GLY A 214 -0.04 1.71 -28.28
N ARG A 215 -0.74 1.82 -27.15
CA ARG A 215 -1.28 3.07 -26.60
C ARG A 215 -0.57 3.53 -25.33
N ARG A 216 -0.20 2.58 -24.47
CA ARG A 216 0.43 2.79 -23.15
C ARG A 216 1.52 1.80 -22.92
N VAL A 217 2.42 2.16 -22.04
CA VAL A 217 3.37 1.25 -21.38
C VAL A 217 2.89 0.99 -19.96
N PHE A 218 2.86 -0.28 -19.57
CA PHE A 218 2.52 -0.75 -18.24
C PHE A 218 3.75 -1.37 -17.59
N LEU A 219 4.08 -0.92 -16.38
CA LEU A 219 5.04 -1.58 -15.51
C LEU A 219 4.27 -2.43 -14.49
N VAL A 220 4.37 -3.73 -14.65
CA VAL A 220 3.75 -4.72 -13.77
C VAL A 220 4.72 -5.09 -12.67
N SER A 221 4.40 -4.78 -11.44
CA SER A 221 5.23 -5.06 -10.27
C SER A 221 4.51 -6.04 -9.35
N GLU A 222 5.12 -7.19 -9.06
CA GLU A 222 4.57 -8.18 -8.14
C GLU A 222 4.52 -7.61 -6.72
N ARG A 223 3.40 -7.78 -6.04
CA ARG A 223 3.22 -7.33 -4.66
C ARG A 223 3.88 -8.32 -3.71
N PHE A 224 4.99 -7.92 -3.11
CA PHE A 224 5.72 -8.73 -2.13
C PHE A 224 5.01 -8.85 -0.77
N ASP A 225 4.03 -7.99 -0.55
CA ASP A 225 3.18 -7.98 0.66
C ASP A 225 1.96 -8.89 0.55
N ARG A 226 1.85 -9.67 -0.52
CA ARG A 226 0.76 -10.64 -0.74
C ARG A 226 1.31 -12.05 -0.89
N THR A 227 0.54 -13.03 -0.41
CA THR A 227 0.85 -14.46 -0.48
C THR A 227 -0.41 -15.21 -0.92
N GLY A 228 -0.33 -15.93 -2.05
CA GLY A 228 -1.51 -16.55 -2.65
C GLY A 228 -2.61 -15.53 -2.94
N LEU A 229 -3.87 -15.92 -2.78
CA LEU A 229 -5.01 -15.04 -3.05
C LEU A 229 -5.33 -14.08 -1.89
N PHE A 230 -5.12 -14.49 -0.65
CA PHE A 230 -5.60 -13.73 0.50
C PHE A 230 -4.54 -13.49 1.58
N GLY A 231 -3.45 -14.27 1.58
CA GLY A 231 -2.37 -14.12 2.54
C GLY A 231 -1.64 -12.79 2.41
N ARG A 232 -1.15 -12.26 3.55
CA ARG A 232 -0.46 -10.98 3.61
C ARG A 232 0.79 -11.06 4.47
N LYS A 233 1.74 -10.17 4.18
CA LYS A 233 2.96 -9.96 4.97
C LYS A 233 3.01 -8.56 5.52
N GLY A 234 3.50 -8.41 6.74
CA GLY A 234 3.74 -7.10 7.34
C GLY A 234 4.78 -6.31 6.56
N VAL A 235 4.52 -5.03 6.36
CA VAL A 235 5.43 -4.09 5.70
C VAL A 235 5.48 -2.81 6.51
N ILE A 236 6.68 -2.26 6.64
CA ILE A 236 6.92 -0.92 7.15
C ILE A 236 8.00 -0.27 6.31
N SER A 237 7.80 0.98 5.90
CA SER A 237 8.80 1.71 5.13
C SER A 237 10.01 2.10 6.00
N LEU A 238 11.17 2.22 5.38
CA LEU A 238 12.34 2.75 6.08
C LEU A 238 12.11 4.19 6.57
N ALA A 239 11.25 4.95 5.89
CA ALA A 239 10.88 6.29 6.32
C ALA A 239 10.13 6.26 7.67
N ALA A 240 9.12 5.38 7.80
CA ALA A 240 8.38 5.22 9.06
C ALA A 240 9.28 4.68 10.19
N VAL A 241 10.21 3.78 9.87
CA VAL A 241 11.21 3.28 10.83
C VAL A 241 12.18 4.39 11.24
N ASP A 242 12.64 5.21 10.29
CA ASP A 242 13.53 6.34 10.58
C ASP A 242 12.83 7.34 11.51
N ASP A 243 11.61 7.76 11.19
CA ASP A 243 10.83 8.70 12.00
C ASP A 243 10.59 8.19 13.43
N GLU A 244 10.40 6.87 13.60
CA GLU A 244 10.09 6.26 14.89
C GLU A 244 11.33 6.01 15.76
N LEU A 245 12.46 5.57 15.17
CA LEU A 245 13.59 5.02 15.89
C LEU A 245 14.88 5.82 15.78
N ILE A 246 15.05 6.64 14.72
CA ILE A 246 16.33 7.24 14.37
C ILE A 246 16.20 8.77 14.34
N GLY A 247 15.29 9.28 13.52
CA GLY A 247 15.08 10.69 13.23
C GLY A 247 16.06 11.29 12.22
N GLY A 248 15.53 12.27 11.46
CA GLY A 248 16.34 13.14 10.61
C GLY A 248 16.49 12.73 9.15
N ARG A 249 16.01 11.56 8.72
CA ARG A 249 15.97 11.10 7.31
C ARG A 249 17.25 11.35 6.53
N LYS A 250 18.41 11.03 7.13
CA LYS A 250 19.74 11.28 6.57
C LYS A 250 20.20 10.27 5.50
N GLY A 251 19.28 9.48 4.97
CA GLY A 251 19.52 8.51 3.90
C GLY A 251 19.88 7.10 4.37
N TRP A 252 19.94 6.18 3.42
CA TRP A 252 20.03 4.73 3.65
C TRP A 252 21.21 4.27 4.49
N ILE A 253 22.40 4.83 4.24
CA ILE A 253 23.62 4.45 4.97
C ILE A 253 23.50 4.83 6.44
N HIS A 254 22.99 6.03 6.74
CA HIS A 254 22.79 6.49 8.11
C HIS A 254 21.77 5.61 8.83
N ALA A 255 20.60 5.38 8.19
CA ALA A 255 19.55 4.53 8.73
C ALA A 255 20.05 3.10 8.99
N GLY A 256 20.78 2.51 8.04
CA GLY A 256 21.36 1.18 8.18
C GLY A 256 22.32 1.07 9.38
N LYS A 257 23.24 2.04 9.53
CA LYS A 257 24.16 2.08 10.68
C LYS A 257 23.43 2.23 12.02
N ALA A 258 22.40 3.08 12.08
CA ALA A 258 21.59 3.28 13.27
C ALA A 258 20.80 2.03 13.65
N LEU A 259 20.14 1.38 12.67
CA LEU A 259 19.39 0.14 12.89
C LEU A 259 20.30 -1.01 13.34
N LEU A 260 21.53 -1.07 12.81
CA LEU A 260 22.53 -2.03 13.25
C LEU A 260 22.92 -1.80 14.72
N ALA A 261 23.20 -0.54 15.09
CA ALA A 261 23.52 -0.17 16.47
C ALA A 261 22.35 -0.48 17.45
N LEU A 262 21.11 -0.30 16.99
CA LEU A 262 19.91 -0.66 17.73
C LEU A 262 19.57 -2.16 17.69
N LYS A 263 20.41 -2.99 17.06
CA LYS A 263 20.21 -4.45 16.90
C LYS A 263 18.85 -4.80 16.26
N LYS A 264 18.39 -3.96 15.32
CA LYS A 264 17.16 -4.18 14.55
C LYS A 264 17.40 -4.90 13.23
N ILE A 265 18.62 -4.87 12.73
CA ILE A 265 19.10 -5.61 11.57
C ILE A 265 20.45 -6.26 11.88
N THR A 266 20.85 -7.23 11.07
CA THR A 266 22.16 -7.89 11.12
C THR A 266 22.92 -7.62 9.83
N VAL A 267 24.24 -7.67 9.87
CA VAL A 267 25.07 -7.74 8.66
C VAL A 267 25.05 -9.19 8.18
N SER A 268 24.64 -9.41 6.95
CA SER A 268 24.72 -10.73 6.28
C SER A 268 26.01 -10.83 5.46
#